data_3b3fc282f3f2b81e9a0e7c30a91601ec
#
_entry.id   3b3fc282f3f2b81e9a0e7c30a91601ec
#
_cell.length_a   1.000
_cell.length_b   1.000
_cell.length_c   1.000
_cell.angle_alpha   90.00
_cell.angle_beta   90.00
_cell.angle_gamma   90.00
#
_symmetry.space_group_name_H-M   'P 1'
#
loop_
_entity.id
_entity.type
_entity.pdbx_description
1 polymer ?
#
loop_
_entity_poly.entity_id
_entity_poly.type
_entity_poly.pdbx_seq_one_letter_code
_entity_poly.pdbx_strand_id
1 'polypeptide(L)'
;MPEPAVVTQSTALSDEEVVSRVLGGDTALFEVLMRRHNQRVYRAARAILRDEREAEDVMQDAYVKAYAHLGQFDGRAQFSTWLTKIAVHESLARVRRRRRYEPLDDAPMERAMPTMTSPDPERQAFGRELGALIESAVDALGDGYREVFMLRQVEGLSTAETAVALGVSEDVVKTRLSRARQALQQDLLDRAGVATSSAFTFGQDHCDRVVAAVMARIAVTTNN
;
A
#
# COMPACT_ATOMS: atom_id res chain seq x y z
N MET A 1 -6.18 5.79 35.25
CA MET A 1 -6.58 6.01 33.85
C MET A 1 -6.50 7.50 33.59
N PRO A 2 -5.56 8.05 32.84
CA PRO A 2 -5.57 9.48 32.48
C PRO A 2 -6.58 9.71 31.35
N GLU A 3 -7.32 10.79 31.46
CA GLU A 3 -8.47 11.19 30.67
C GLU A 3 -8.19 11.52 29.20
N PRO A 4 -9.20 11.40 28.31
CA PRO A 4 -9.08 11.62 26.86
C PRO A 4 -8.94 13.09 26.44
N ALA A 5 -8.74 14.03 27.34
CA ALA A 5 -8.69 15.47 27.08
C ALA A 5 -7.41 15.95 26.37
N VAL A 6 -6.30 15.22 26.48
CA VAL A 6 -5.01 15.61 25.87
C VAL A 6 -5.02 15.40 24.34
N VAL A 7 -5.79 14.44 23.84
CA VAL A 7 -5.81 14.09 22.41
C VAL A 7 -6.54 15.14 21.57
N THR A 8 -7.56 15.81 22.10
CA THR A 8 -8.42 16.72 21.32
C THR A 8 -7.77 18.09 21.03
N GLN A 9 -6.92 18.61 21.92
CA GLN A 9 -6.18 19.86 21.68
C GLN A 9 -4.94 19.67 20.81
N SER A 10 -4.44 18.45 20.71
CA SER A 10 -3.21 18.09 20.00
C SER A 10 -3.40 17.96 18.48
N THR A 11 -4.65 17.87 17.99
CA THR A 11 -4.95 17.71 16.56
C THR A 11 -4.71 19.00 15.76
N ALA A 12 -4.63 20.14 16.43
CA ALA A 12 -4.42 21.45 15.81
C ALA A 12 -2.94 21.82 15.59
N LEU A 13 -2.00 21.15 16.28
CA LEU A 13 -0.56 21.45 16.19
C LEU A 13 0.05 20.86 14.91
N SER A 14 0.97 21.58 14.28
CA SER A 14 1.81 21.01 13.20
C SER A 14 2.79 19.96 13.74
N ASP A 15 3.35 19.15 12.86
CA ASP A 15 4.35 18.15 13.28
C ASP A 15 5.60 18.82 13.86
N GLU A 16 6.02 19.96 13.30
CA GLU A 16 7.16 20.76 13.77
C GLU A 16 6.92 21.34 15.17
N GLU A 17 5.69 21.80 15.43
CA GLU A 17 5.30 22.29 16.77
C GLU A 17 5.30 21.16 17.80
N VAL A 18 4.81 19.97 17.41
CA VAL A 18 4.84 18.80 18.28
C VAL A 18 6.29 18.38 18.55
N VAL A 19 7.14 18.31 17.52
CA VAL A 19 8.58 18.02 17.67
C VAL A 19 9.24 19.01 18.64
N SER A 20 9.00 20.30 18.46
CA SER A 20 9.56 21.34 19.34
C SER A 20 9.14 21.16 20.80
N ARG A 21 7.90 20.83 21.07
CA ARG A 21 7.41 20.57 22.44
C ARG A 21 7.97 19.29 23.04
N VAL A 22 8.08 18.24 22.25
CA VAL A 22 8.70 16.96 22.69
C VAL A 22 10.15 17.20 23.09
N LEU A 23 10.90 17.95 22.28
CA LEU A 23 12.28 18.35 22.61
C LEU A 23 12.36 19.28 23.84
N GLY A 24 11.31 20.06 24.10
CA GLY A 24 11.16 20.88 25.31
C GLY A 24 10.76 20.09 26.57
N GLY A 25 10.59 18.77 26.48
CA GLY A 25 10.32 17.87 27.62
C GLY A 25 8.89 17.31 27.69
N ASP A 26 7.96 17.73 26.81
CA ASP A 26 6.60 17.17 26.75
C ASP A 26 6.60 15.87 25.92
N THR A 27 7.23 14.83 26.46
CA THR A 27 7.41 13.54 25.79
C THR A 27 6.10 12.83 25.41
N ALA A 28 5.02 13.10 26.15
CA ALA A 28 3.70 12.51 25.89
C ALA A 28 3.15 12.90 24.51
N LEU A 29 3.51 14.10 24.00
CA LEU A 29 3.09 14.54 22.67
C LEU A 29 3.69 13.71 21.54
N PHE A 30 4.74 12.91 21.75
CA PHE A 30 5.27 12.03 20.72
C PHE A 30 4.24 11.00 20.24
N GLU A 31 3.30 10.59 21.09
CA GLU A 31 2.15 9.75 20.73
C GLU A 31 1.33 10.36 19.58
N VAL A 32 1.23 11.67 19.50
CA VAL A 32 0.50 12.36 18.43
C VAL A 32 1.15 12.10 17.07
N LEU A 33 2.49 12.21 17.00
CA LEU A 33 3.23 11.92 15.79
C LEU A 33 3.11 10.44 15.41
N MET A 34 3.15 9.55 16.39
CA MET A 34 2.95 8.11 16.15
C MET A 34 1.57 7.87 15.51
N ARG A 35 0.50 8.35 16.13
CA ARG A 35 -0.87 8.14 15.63
C ARG A 35 -1.11 8.74 14.26
N ARG A 36 -0.53 9.91 13.95
CA ARG A 36 -0.62 10.55 12.64
C ARG A 36 0.08 9.77 11.54
N HIS A 37 1.20 9.15 11.84
CA HIS A 37 2.09 8.56 10.84
C HIS A 37 2.12 7.03 10.84
N ASN A 38 1.42 6.35 11.76
CA ASN A 38 1.39 4.89 11.87
C ASN A 38 1.12 4.20 10.53
N GLN A 39 0.05 4.62 9.84
CA GLN A 39 -0.34 4.01 8.57
C GLN A 39 0.75 4.16 7.50
N ARG A 40 1.41 5.31 7.46
CA ARG A 40 2.48 5.62 6.52
C ARG A 40 3.72 4.77 6.77
N VAL A 41 4.16 4.72 8.02
CA VAL A 41 5.33 3.93 8.46
C VAL A 41 5.09 2.45 8.22
N TYR A 42 3.89 1.95 8.59
CA TYR A 42 3.49 0.57 8.36
C TYR A 42 3.54 0.19 6.87
N ARG A 43 2.91 0.99 5.98
CA ARG A 43 2.91 0.71 4.55
C ARG A 43 4.31 0.71 3.95
N ALA A 44 5.17 1.64 4.36
CA ALA A 44 6.57 1.68 3.91
C ALA A 44 7.35 0.43 4.35
N ALA A 45 7.20 0.00 5.59
CA ALA A 45 7.85 -1.20 6.12
C ALA A 45 7.30 -2.48 5.45
N ARG A 46 5.97 -2.61 5.36
CA ARG A 46 5.28 -3.76 4.76
C ARG A 46 5.64 -3.96 3.27
N ALA A 47 5.81 -2.84 2.53
CA ALA A 47 6.24 -2.88 1.13
C ALA A 47 7.62 -3.55 0.94
N ILE A 48 8.49 -3.47 1.93
CA ILE A 48 9.86 -4.02 1.88
C ILE A 48 9.90 -5.44 2.48
N LEU A 49 9.27 -5.62 3.64
CA LEU A 49 9.38 -6.85 4.44
C LEU A 49 8.43 -7.96 3.97
N ARG A 50 7.27 -7.61 3.40
CA ARG A 50 6.19 -8.53 2.97
C ARG A 50 5.56 -9.34 4.12
N ASP A 51 5.92 -9.05 5.34
CA ASP A 51 5.44 -9.68 6.57
C ASP A 51 4.87 -8.62 7.50
N GLU A 52 3.66 -8.86 8.02
CA GLU A 52 2.96 -7.89 8.89
C GLU A 52 3.64 -7.76 10.24
N ARG A 53 4.05 -8.88 10.84
CA ARG A 53 4.69 -8.89 12.16
C ARG A 53 6.06 -8.22 12.11
N GLU A 54 6.85 -8.55 11.07
CA GLU A 54 8.14 -7.87 10.85
C GLU A 54 7.96 -6.38 10.59
N ALA A 55 6.89 -5.99 9.88
CA ALA A 55 6.59 -4.57 9.65
C ALA A 55 6.21 -3.84 10.94
N GLU A 56 5.42 -4.45 11.82
CA GLU A 56 5.10 -3.91 13.14
C GLU A 56 6.34 -3.77 14.03
N ASP A 57 7.20 -4.80 14.07
CA ASP A 57 8.46 -4.73 14.82
C ASP A 57 9.36 -3.61 14.32
N VAL A 58 9.53 -3.51 12.99
CA VAL A 58 10.33 -2.43 12.40
C VAL A 58 9.71 -1.06 12.66
N MET A 59 8.39 -0.97 12.67
CA MET A 59 7.69 0.26 13.00
C MET A 59 8.01 0.72 14.43
N GLN A 60 8.03 -0.21 15.40
CA GLN A 60 8.43 0.09 16.78
C GLN A 60 9.89 0.55 16.85
N ASP A 61 10.82 -0.19 16.21
CA ASP A 61 12.22 0.17 16.13
C ASP A 61 12.43 1.56 15.51
N ALA A 62 11.69 1.86 14.43
CA ALA A 62 11.74 3.15 13.74
C ALA A 62 11.29 4.31 14.64
N TYR A 63 10.23 4.14 15.43
CA TYR A 63 9.78 5.17 16.36
C TYR A 63 10.77 5.38 17.52
N VAL A 64 11.32 4.31 18.07
CA VAL A 64 12.35 4.42 19.11
C VAL A 64 13.57 5.19 18.58
N LYS A 65 14.02 4.86 17.36
CA LYS A 65 15.13 5.58 16.71
C LYS A 65 14.77 7.03 16.37
N ALA A 66 13.56 7.27 15.86
CA ALA A 66 13.08 8.61 15.56
C ALA A 66 13.09 9.47 16.84
N TYR A 67 12.59 8.93 17.94
CA TYR A 67 12.63 9.62 19.23
C TYR A 67 14.06 9.92 19.71
N ALA A 68 14.94 8.93 19.66
CA ALA A 68 16.34 9.09 20.06
C ALA A 68 17.10 10.14 19.20
N HIS A 69 16.71 10.31 17.95
CA HIS A 69 17.35 11.23 17.01
C HIS A 69 16.48 12.46 16.67
N LEU A 70 15.42 12.70 17.45
CA LEU A 70 14.46 13.77 17.17
C LEU A 70 15.11 15.15 17.07
N GLY A 71 16.16 15.41 17.87
CA GLY A 71 16.93 16.64 17.79
C GLY A 71 17.73 16.83 16.49
N GLN A 72 17.83 15.80 15.65
CA GLN A 72 18.47 15.88 14.32
C GLN A 72 17.48 16.23 13.21
N PHE A 73 16.19 16.26 13.52
CA PHE A 73 15.17 16.74 12.58
C PHE A 73 15.27 18.25 12.43
N ASP A 74 15.75 18.69 11.28
CA ASP A 74 16.06 20.11 10.98
C ASP A 74 14.98 20.84 10.18
N GLY A 75 13.84 20.19 9.90
CA GLY A 75 12.71 20.76 9.16
C GLY A 75 12.93 20.97 7.66
N ARG A 76 14.07 20.54 7.07
CA ARG A 76 14.30 20.65 5.60
C ARG A 76 13.38 19.76 4.79
N ALA A 77 12.90 18.68 5.36
CA ALA A 77 11.88 17.80 4.80
C ALA A 77 10.71 17.72 5.78
N GLN A 78 9.54 17.28 5.30
CA GLN A 78 8.42 16.99 6.19
C GLN A 78 8.82 15.90 7.21
N PHE A 79 8.31 16.01 8.43
CA PHE A 79 8.55 15.01 9.47
C PHE A 79 8.19 13.60 9.02
N SER A 80 7.06 13.49 8.33
CA SER A 80 6.60 12.22 7.73
C SER A 80 7.61 11.61 6.78
N THR A 81 8.29 12.40 5.94
CA THR A 81 9.33 11.94 5.02
C THR A 81 10.59 11.48 5.78
N TRP A 82 11.02 12.27 6.78
CA TRP A 82 12.16 11.93 7.61
C TRP A 82 11.94 10.61 8.37
N LEU A 83 10.76 10.45 8.98
CA LEU A 83 10.37 9.23 9.69
C LEU A 83 10.28 8.02 8.73
N THR A 84 9.69 8.21 7.55
CA THR A 84 9.59 7.14 6.54
C THR A 84 10.97 6.65 6.11
N LYS A 85 11.96 7.54 5.96
CA LYS A 85 13.34 7.14 5.65
C LYS A 85 13.94 6.26 6.75
N ILE A 86 13.68 6.56 8.02
CA ILE A 86 14.13 5.71 9.15
C ILE A 86 13.52 4.31 9.01
N ALA A 87 12.21 4.21 8.81
CA ALA A 87 11.53 2.93 8.66
C ALA A 87 12.03 2.11 7.46
N VAL A 88 12.26 2.77 6.31
CA VAL A 88 12.83 2.13 5.11
C VAL A 88 14.22 1.58 5.39
N HIS A 89 15.10 2.36 6.04
CA HIS A 89 16.45 1.91 6.38
C HIS A 89 16.43 0.71 7.33
N GLU A 90 15.55 0.69 8.34
CA GLU A 90 15.40 -0.44 9.26
C GLU A 90 14.88 -1.68 8.53
N SER A 91 13.88 -1.52 7.67
CA SER A 91 13.34 -2.60 6.86
C SER A 91 14.41 -3.22 5.95
N LEU A 92 15.16 -2.40 5.23
CA LEU A 92 16.26 -2.86 4.37
C LEU A 92 17.41 -3.52 5.17
N ALA A 93 17.70 -3.02 6.38
CA ALA A 93 18.68 -3.64 7.26
C ALA A 93 18.23 -5.03 7.70
N ARG A 94 16.92 -5.19 8.01
CA ARG A 94 16.33 -6.47 8.40
C ARG A 94 16.34 -7.49 7.24
N VAL A 95 15.97 -7.07 6.03
CA VAL A 95 16.07 -7.92 4.82
C VAL A 95 17.51 -8.35 4.56
N ARG A 96 18.49 -7.42 4.65
CA ARG A 96 19.91 -7.76 4.48
C ARG A 96 20.39 -8.74 5.53
N ARG A 97 19.93 -8.61 6.79
CA ARG A 97 20.26 -9.55 7.87
C ARG A 97 19.70 -10.93 7.58
N ARG A 98 18.39 -11.03 7.21
CA ARG A 98 17.75 -12.29 6.85
C ARG A 98 18.48 -13.02 5.73
N ARG A 99 18.78 -12.33 4.63
CA ARG A 99 19.53 -12.91 3.49
C ARG A 99 20.94 -13.40 3.85
N ARG A 100 21.51 -12.93 4.95
CA ARG A 100 22.84 -13.37 5.41
C ARG A 100 22.77 -14.65 6.25
N TYR A 101 21.67 -14.89 6.93
CA TYR A 101 21.52 -15.99 7.88
C TYR A 101 20.60 -17.11 7.43
N GLU A 102 19.75 -16.89 6.42
CA GLU A 102 18.86 -17.89 5.84
C GLU A 102 19.34 -18.21 4.42
N PRO A 103 19.74 -19.47 4.11
CA PRO A 103 19.85 -19.96 2.74
C PRO A 103 18.45 -19.93 2.11
N LEU A 104 18.38 -19.47 0.85
CA LEU A 104 17.16 -19.31 0.05
C LEU A 104 16.22 -20.54 0.14
N ASP A 105 15.18 -20.43 0.94
CA ASP A 105 13.99 -21.26 0.80
C ASP A 105 12.86 -20.34 0.36
N ASP A 106 12.50 -20.44 -0.93
CA ASP A 106 11.37 -19.74 -1.53
C ASP A 106 10.06 -20.42 -1.09
N ALA A 107 9.61 -20.15 0.13
CA ALA A 107 8.27 -20.54 0.55
C ALA A 107 7.29 -19.37 0.36
N PRO A 108 6.15 -19.59 -0.34
CA PRO A 108 5.10 -18.58 -0.44
C PRO A 108 4.41 -18.44 0.91
N MET A 109 4.46 -17.25 1.48
CA MET A 109 3.84 -16.96 2.77
C MET A 109 2.36 -16.64 2.60
N GLU A 110 1.51 -17.35 3.36
CA GLU A 110 0.05 -17.18 3.40
C GLU A 110 -0.36 -15.77 3.83
N ARG A 111 -1.38 -15.24 3.17
CA ARG A 111 -1.92 -13.89 3.37
C ARG A 111 -2.92 -13.87 4.52
N ALA A 112 -2.71 -13.01 5.51
CA ALA A 112 -3.76 -12.55 6.42
C ALA A 112 -4.40 -11.28 5.83
N MET A 113 -5.75 -11.23 5.77
CA MET A 113 -6.51 -10.07 5.28
C MET A 113 -6.76 -9.08 6.43
N PRO A 114 -6.50 -7.78 6.25
CA PRO A 114 -6.84 -6.78 7.25
C PRO A 114 -8.34 -6.49 7.25
N THR A 115 -8.95 -6.49 8.43
CA THR A 115 -10.35 -6.10 8.68
C THR A 115 -10.43 -4.62 9.03
N MET A 116 -11.02 -3.81 8.14
CA MET A 116 -11.44 -2.45 8.47
C MET A 116 -12.97 -2.35 8.50
N THR A 117 -13.50 -1.81 9.58
CA THR A 117 -14.95 -1.65 9.83
C THR A 117 -15.38 -0.22 9.52
N SER A 118 -16.39 -0.03 8.68
CA SER A 118 -17.04 1.26 8.35
C SER A 118 -18.53 1.05 7.99
N PRO A 119 -19.44 2.06 8.08
CA PRO A 119 -20.87 1.87 8.30
C PRO A 119 -21.81 1.62 7.12
N ASP A 120 -21.37 1.37 5.88
CA ASP A 120 -22.26 1.04 4.75
C ASP A 120 -21.89 -0.31 4.11
N PRO A 121 -22.74 -1.38 4.20
CA PRO A 121 -22.35 -2.74 3.86
C PRO A 121 -22.02 -2.97 2.37
N GLU A 122 -22.77 -2.39 1.42
CA GLU A 122 -22.56 -2.67 -0.01
C GLU A 122 -21.39 -1.88 -0.60
N ARG A 123 -21.29 -0.58 -0.29
CA ARG A 123 -20.12 0.23 -0.68
C ARG A 123 -18.84 -0.24 -0.02
N GLN A 124 -18.96 -0.78 1.18
CA GLN A 124 -17.83 -1.35 1.92
C GLN A 124 -17.38 -2.69 1.35
N ALA A 125 -18.31 -3.56 0.93
CA ALA A 125 -17.98 -4.82 0.28
C ALA A 125 -17.19 -4.54 -1.01
N PHE A 126 -17.71 -3.68 -1.88
CA PHE A 126 -17.04 -3.28 -3.12
C PHE A 126 -15.70 -2.57 -2.88
N GLY A 127 -15.64 -1.66 -1.91
CA GLY A 127 -14.39 -0.97 -1.55
C GLY A 127 -13.33 -1.92 -0.97
N ARG A 128 -13.75 -2.93 -0.21
CA ARG A 128 -12.86 -3.99 0.33
C ARG A 128 -12.36 -4.91 -0.77
N GLU A 129 -13.24 -5.35 -1.67
CA GLU A 129 -12.87 -6.19 -2.82
C GLU A 129 -11.89 -5.47 -3.74
N LEU A 130 -12.13 -4.20 -4.06
CA LEU A 130 -11.23 -3.38 -4.85
C LEU A 130 -9.89 -3.14 -4.12
N GLY A 131 -9.93 -2.86 -2.82
CA GLY A 131 -8.74 -2.72 -1.99
C GLY A 131 -7.89 -4.00 -2.00
N ALA A 132 -8.50 -5.16 -1.76
CA ALA A 132 -7.83 -6.44 -1.79
C ALA A 132 -7.24 -6.78 -3.18
N LEU A 133 -7.96 -6.41 -4.24
CA LEU A 133 -7.48 -6.57 -5.61
C LEU A 133 -6.21 -5.73 -5.87
N ILE A 134 -6.23 -4.46 -5.46
CA ILE A 134 -5.08 -3.56 -5.60
C ILE A 134 -3.90 -4.03 -4.74
N GLU A 135 -4.13 -4.41 -3.49
CA GLU A 135 -3.09 -4.96 -2.62
C GLU A 135 -2.46 -6.22 -3.23
N SER A 136 -3.30 -7.13 -3.73
CA SER A 136 -2.83 -8.34 -4.41
C SER A 136 -1.98 -8.03 -5.65
N ALA A 137 -2.37 -7.03 -6.45
CA ALA A 137 -1.62 -6.60 -7.62
C ALA A 137 -0.28 -5.96 -7.23
N VAL A 138 -0.26 -5.12 -6.19
CA VAL A 138 0.96 -4.50 -5.65
C VAL A 138 1.88 -5.56 -5.04
N ASP A 139 1.35 -6.52 -4.31
CA ASP A 139 2.12 -7.61 -3.72
C ASP A 139 2.73 -8.56 -4.78
N ALA A 140 2.11 -8.66 -5.96
CA ALA A 140 2.66 -9.41 -7.09
C ALA A 140 3.86 -8.72 -7.76
N LEU A 141 4.08 -7.43 -7.53
CA LEU A 141 5.26 -6.73 -8.03
C LEU A 141 6.54 -7.30 -7.42
N GLY A 142 7.60 -7.39 -8.21
CA GLY A 142 8.95 -7.71 -7.72
C GLY A 142 9.43 -6.64 -6.73
N ASP A 143 10.32 -7.03 -5.80
CA ASP A 143 10.73 -6.22 -4.65
C ASP A 143 11.08 -4.77 -4.99
N GLY A 144 12.03 -4.54 -5.87
CA GLY A 144 12.46 -3.18 -6.22
C GLY A 144 11.39 -2.35 -6.93
N TYR A 145 10.42 -2.97 -7.59
CA TYR A 145 9.30 -2.28 -8.24
C TYR A 145 8.23 -1.89 -7.22
N ARG A 146 7.90 -2.80 -6.31
CA ARG A 146 6.92 -2.58 -5.23
C ARG A 146 7.37 -1.47 -4.29
N GLU A 147 8.62 -1.53 -3.83
CA GLU A 147 9.21 -0.51 -2.96
C GLU A 147 9.12 0.89 -3.57
N VAL A 148 9.57 1.03 -4.82
CA VAL A 148 9.51 2.31 -5.53
C VAL A 148 8.07 2.76 -5.75
N PHE A 149 7.17 1.85 -6.13
CA PHE A 149 5.76 2.20 -6.34
C PHE A 149 5.12 2.70 -5.04
N MET A 150 5.29 2.00 -3.94
CA MET A 150 4.73 2.38 -2.64
C MET A 150 5.27 3.73 -2.17
N LEU A 151 6.58 3.92 -2.19
CA LEU A 151 7.18 5.18 -1.72
C LEU A 151 6.82 6.37 -2.60
N ARG A 152 6.75 6.18 -3.93
CA ARG A 152 6.48 7.26 -4.90
C ARG A 152 4.99 7.58 -5.07
N GLN A 153 4.13 6.54 -5.21
CA GLN A 153 2.73 6.69 -5.57
C GLN A 153 1.81 6.74 -4.36
N VAL A 154 2.12 5.97 -3.33
CA VAL A 154 1.26 5.87 -2.15
C VAL A 154 1.72 6.84 -1.07
N GLU A 155 3.01 6.87 -0.78
CA GLU A 155 3.55 7.72 0.28
C GLU A 155 3.98 9.12 -0.20
N GLY A 156 4.01 9.36 -1.51
CA GLY A 156 4.24 10.68 -2.10
C GLY A 156 5.66 11.22 -1.96
N LEU A 157 6.67 10.38 -1.68
CA LEU A 157 8.07 10.82 -1.68
C LEU A 157 8.48 11.30 -3.07
N SER A 158 9.34 12.29 -3.15
CA SER A 158 9.97 12.71 -4.41
C SER A 158 10.90 11.63 -4.97
N THR A 159 11.30 11.75 -6.24
CA THR A 159 12.26 10.82 -6.85
C THR A 159 13.59 10.82 -6.10
N ALA A 160 14.08 12.01 -5.74
CA ALA A 160 15.32 12.17 -4.97
C ALA A 160 15.22 11.56 -3.57
N GLU A 161 14.12 11.81 -2.85
CA GLU A 161 13.90 11.24 -1.52
C GLU A 161 13.80 9.71 -1.56
N THR A 162 13.11 9.16 -2.57
CA THR A 162 13.01 7.71 -2.77
C THR A 162 14.38 7.10 -3.11
N ALA A 163 15.16 7.76 -3.96
CA ALA A 163 16.51 7.34 -4.32
C ALA A 163 17.41 7.25 -3.09
N VAL A 164 17.40 8.30 -2.26
CA VAL A 164 18.15 8.34 -0.99
C VAL A 164 17.67 7.25 -0.03
N ALA A 165 16.35 7.09 0.15
CA ALA A 165 15.78 6.12 1.07
C ALA A 165 16.14 4.66 0.69
N LEU A 166 16.11 4.35 -0.62
CA LEU A 166 16.41 3.00 -1.12
C LEU A 166 17.90 2.76 -1.43
N GLY A 167 18.74 3.80 -1.38
CA GLY A 167 20.17 3.69 -1.72
C GLY A 167 20.41 3.38 -3.21
N VAL A 168 19.59 3.94 -4.11
CA VAL A 168 19.69 3.77 -5.57
C VAL A 168 19.76 5.13 -6.27
N SER A 169 20.08 5.15 -7.57
CA SER A 169 20.03 6.41 -8.34
C SER A 169 18.59 6.81 -8.70
N GLU A 170 18.38 8.11 -8.97
CA GLU A 170 17.08 8.61 -9.41
C GLU A 170 16.60 7.99 -10.73
N ASP A 171 17.51 7.64 -11.61
CA ASP A 171 17.15 6.99 -12.89
C ASP A 171 16.67 5.56 -12.67
N VAL A 172 17.24 4.86 -11.69
CA VAL A 172 16.72 3.55 -11.25
C VAL A 172 15.31 3.70 -10.69
N VAL A 173 15.04 4.73 -9.87
CA VAL A 173 13.69 5.02 -9.35
C VAL A 173 12.71 5.27 -10.50
N LYS A 174 13.05 6.13 -11.45
CA LYS A 174 12.19 6.44 -12.62
C LYS A 174 11.87 5.18 -13.44
N THR A 175 12.91 4.40 -13.75
CA THR A 175 12.77 3.18 -14.54
C THR A 175 11.92 2.14 -13.81
N ARG A 176 12.17 1.90 -12.52
CA ARG A 176 11.39 0.96 -11.71
C ARG A 176 9.94 1.40 -11.57
N LEU A 177 9.69 2.70 -11.35
CA LEU A 177 8.32 3.23 -11.27
C LEU A 177 7.54 3.03 -12.57
N SER A 178 8.17 3.30 -13.73
CA SER A 178 7.55 3.07 -15.04
C SER A 178 7.18 1.61 -15.23
N ARG A 179 8.11 0.69 -14.95
CA ARG A 179 7.86 -0.76 -15.06
C ARG A 179 6.81 -1.27 -14.05
N ALA A 180 6.83 -0.75 -12.83
CA ALA A 180 5.81 -1.08 -11.82
C ALA A 180 4.41 -0.69 -12.29
N ARG A 181 4.24 0.53 -12.84
CA ARG A 181 2.96 0.98 -13.39
C ARG A 181 2.49 0.12 -14.57
N GLN A 182 3.39 -0.23 -15.46
CA GLN A 182 3.08 -1.09 -16.61
C GLN A 182 2.65 -2.50 -16.15
N ALA A 183 3.35 -3.09 -15.19
CA ALA A 183 3.01 -4.40 -14.65
C ALA A 183 1.66 -4.38 -13.93
N LEU A 184 1.38 -3.35 -13.12
CA LEU A 184 0.08 -3.20 -12.47
C LEU A 184 -1.06 -2.99 -13.49
N GLN A 185 -0.84 -2.18 -14.52
CA GLN A 185 -1.82 -1.97 -15.57
C GLN A 185 -2.15 -3.28 -16.29
N GLN A 186 -1.13 -4.08 -16.62
CA GLN A 186 -1.32 -5.36 -17.28
C GLN A 186 -2.07 -6.34 -16.38
N ASP A 187 -1.67 -6.50 -15.12
CA ASP A 187 -2.35 -7.39 -14.16
C ASP A 187 -3.83 -7.00 -13.96
N LEU A 188 -4.12 -5.71 -13.83
CA LEU A 188 -5.50 -5.23 -13.69
C LEU A 188 -6.34 -5.43 -14.95
N LEU A 189 -5.76 -5.24 -16.15
CA LEU A 189 -6.43 -5.51 -17.42
C LEU A 189 -6.71 -7.01 -17.61
N ASP A 190 -5.77 -7.88 -17.26
CA ASP A 190 -5.93 -9.32 -17.34
C ASP A 190 -7.07 -9.79 -16.41
N ARG A 191 -7.11 -9.30 -15.17
CA ARG A 191 -8.20 -9.58 -14.21
C ARG A 191 -9.55 -9.01 -14.68
N ALA A 192 -9.56 -7.79 -15.21
CA ALA A 192 -10.77 -7.17 -15.78
C ALA A 192 -11.24 -7.90 -17.04
N GLY A 193 -10.34 -8.35 -17.89
CA GLY A 193 -10.63 -9.14 -19.09
C GLY A 193 -11.34 -10.46 -18.76
N VAL A 194 -10.88 -11.18 -17.72
CA VAL A 194 -11.56 -12.38 -17.22
C VAL A 194 -12.97 -12.06 -16.70
N ALA A 195 -13.12 -10.97 -15.93
CA ALA A 195 -14.43 -10.54 -15.42
C ALA A 195 -15.38 -10.10 -16.54
N THR A 196 -14.86 -9.42 -17.58
CA THR A 196 -15.68 -8.92 -18.70
C THR A 196 -16.18 -10.06 -19.58
N SER A 197 -15.36 -11.09 -19.81
CA SER A 197 -15.79 -12.28 -20.59
C SER A 197 -16.89 -13.07 -19.89
N SER A 198 -16.92 -13.08 -18.56
CA SER A 198 -17.99 -13.71 -17.78
C SER A 198 -19.25 -12.82 -17.66
N ALA A 199 -19.10 -11.49 -17.71
CA ALA A 199 -20.21 -10.53 -17.57
C ALA A 199 -21.09 -10.41 -18.82
N PHE A 200 -20.56 -10.70 -20.01
CA PHE A 200 -21.29 -10.61 -21.28
C PHE A 200 -21.58 -11.98 -21.88
N THR A 201 -21.76 -13.00 -21.06
CA THR A 201 -22.09 -14.34 -21.51
C THR A 201 -23.51 -14.37 -22.09
N PHE A 202 -23.64 -14.69 -23.37
CA PHE A 202 -24.93 -14.92 -24.02
C PHE A 202 -25.38 -16.33 -23.64
N GLY A 203 -26.25 -16.40 -22.62
CA GLY A 203 -26.72 -17.69 -22.06
C GLY A 203 -27.46 -18.54 -23.07
N GLN A 204 -27.41 -19.85 -22.89
CA GLN A 204 -27.98 -20.84 -23.82
C GLN A 204 -29.48 -20.60 -24.06
N ASP A 205 -30.25 -20.24 -23.03
CA ASP A 205 -31.68 -19.88 -23.14
C ASP A 205 -31.95 -18.65 -24.04
N HIS A 206 -31.00 -17.70 -24.07
CA HIS A 206 -31.07 -16.56 -24.99
C HIS A 206 -30.74 -16.96 -26.41
N CYS A 207 -29.76 -17.85 -26.58
CA CYS A 207 -29.38 -18.40 -27.88
C CYS A 207 -30.56 -19.16 -28.50
N ASP A 208 -31.20 -20.06 -27.78
CA ASP A 208 -32.31 -20.87 -28.24
C ASP A 208 -33.51 -20.00 -28.64
N ARG A 209 -33.85 -18.97 -27.89
CA ARG A 209 -34.90 -18.02 -28.23
C ARG A 209 -34.60 -17.25 -29.51
N VAL A 210 -33.37 -16.79 -29.68
CA VAL A 210 -32.99 -16.06 -30.91
C VAL A 210 -32.98 -16.99 -32.10
N VAL A 211 -32.47 -18.22 -31.99
CA VAL A 211 -32.51 -19.23 -33.06
C VAL A 211 -33.93 -19.54 -33.44
N ALA A 212 -34.81 -19.84 -32.49
CA ALA A 212 -36.21 -20.12 -32.77
C ALA A 212 -36.93 -18.95 -33.49
N ALA A 213 -36.70 -17.72 -33.04
CA ALA A 213 -37.26 -16.54 -33.66
C ALA A 213 -36.77 -16.30 -35.10
N VAL A 214 -35.50 -16.53 -35.36
CA VAL A 214 -34.88 -16.41 -36.69
C VAL A 214 -35.41 -17.50 -37.62
N MET A 215 -35.48 -18.74 -37.16
CA MET A 215 -35.99 -19.86 -37.98
C MET A 215 -37.47 -19.70 -38.34
N ALA A 216 -38.28 -19.20 -37.42
CA ALA A 216 -39.69 -18.88 -37.72
C ALA A 216 -39.80 -17.80 -38.81
N ARG A 217 -38.95 -16.78 -38.81
CA ARG A 217 -38.95 -15.74 -39.87
C ARG A 217 -38.50 -16.28 -41.22
N ILE A 218 -37.49 -17.13 -41.26
CA ILE A 218 -37.00 -17.77 -42.49
C ILE A 218 -38.09 -18.65 -43.09
N ALA A 219 -38.81 -19.43 -42.29
CA ALA A 219 -39.88 -20.30 -42.74
C ALA A 219 -41.02 -19.52 -43.39
N VAL A 220 -41.36 -18.34 -42.89
CA VAL A 220 -42.39 -17.44 -43.49
C VAL A 220 -41.89 -16.86 -44.81
N THR A 221 -40.61 -16.55 -44.95
CA THR A 221 -40.02 -15.96 -46.16
C THR A 221 -39.90 -16.98 -47.31
N THR A 222 -39.79 -18.29 -46.99
CA THR A 222 -39.61 -19.36 -47.98
C THR A 222 -40.95 -19.87 -48.52
N ASN A 223 -42.11 -19.51 -47.90
CA ASN A 223 -43.44 -19.93 -48.31
C ASN A 223 -44.21 -18.83 -49.12
N ASN A 224 -43.54 -17.78 -49.52
CA ASN A 224 -44.10 -16.70 -50.31
C ASN A 224 -43.32 -16.54 -51.62
#